data_832d4b30e8e9bb09fc5e837399f24909
#
_entry.id   832d4b30e8e9bb09fc5e837399f24909
#
_cell.length_a   1.000
_cell.length_b   1.000
_cell.length_c   1.000
_cell.angle_alpha   90.00
_cell.angle_beta   90.00
_cell.angle_gamma   90.00
#
_symmetry.space_group_name_H-M   'P 1'
#
loop_
_entity.id
_entity.type
_entity.pdbx_description
1 polymer ?
#
loop_
_entity_poly.entity_id
_entity_poly.type
_entity_poly.pdbx_seq_one_letter_code
_entity_poly.pdbx_strand_id
1 'polypeptide(L)'
;AKKNYEGTVYYHSTKDPVNLSFGASILRAGGEPAPMGYVRVTNGGMPYGETDGKVSIPAGITVTLEAVPAEGAKFSHWSDIESNPVDAKKNPREYVVAEGSTGVTPEFVGKDKLEFKLAQTSSVYNGAAQLVSVTGTGNEACQITFFFDEACTQPAVLKNVDKYYVRVYRSADAKYKEYTEVFPYAIEQAE
;
A
#
# COMPACT_ATOMS: atom_id res chain seq x y z
N ALA A 1 -44.10 -14.21 -24.12
CA ALA A 1 -42.67 -14.44 -23.95
C ALA A 1 -41.94 -13.14 -24.26
N LYS A 2 -41.33 -12.49 -23.24
CA LYS A 2 -40.47 -11.32 -23.45
C LYS A 2 -39.08 -11.85 -23.92
N LYS A 3 -38.69 -11.49 -25.14
CA LYS A 3 -37.32 -11.72 -25.61
C LYS A 3 -36.43 -10.67 -24.94
N ASN A 4 -35.49 -11.10 -24.10
CA ASN A 4 -34.38 -10.27 -23.67
C ASN A 4 -33.43 -10.15 -24.87
N TYR A 5 -33.29 -8.95 -25.39
CA TYR A 5 -32.22 -8.62 -26.32
C TYR A 5 -31.01 -8.21 -25.50
N GLU A 6 -29.99 -9.07 -25.41
CA GLU A 6 -28.65 -8.69 -25.05
C GLU A 6 -28.05 -7.98 -26.27
N GLY A 7 -28.19 -6.66 -26.30
CA GLY A 7 -27.56 -5.83 -27.32
C GLY A 7 -26.32 -5.15 -26.74
N THR A 8 -25.19 -5.36 -27.36
CA THR A 8 -24.00 -4.52 -27.12
C THR A 8 -24.33 -3.14 -27.71
N VAL A 9 -24.44 -2.12 -26.86
CA VAL A 9 -24.65 -0.75 -27.32
C VAL A 9 -23.29 -0.19 -27.72
N TYR A 10 -23.07 -0.05 -29.02
CA TYR A 10 -21.91 0.65 -29.55
C TYR A 10 -22.22 2.16 -29.55
N TYR A 11 -21.49 2.93 -28.73
CA TYR A 11 -21.51 4.37 -28.83
C TYR A 11 -20.59 4.78 -29.99
N HIS A 12 -21.16 5.22 -31.10
CA HIS A 12 -20.40 5.89 -32.15
C HIS A 12 -20.07 7.31 -31.68
N SER A 13 -18.85 7.54 -31.26
CA SER A 13 -18.32 8.89 -31.14
C SER A 13 -18.01 9.42 -32.54
N THR A 14 -18.37 10.66 -32.81
CA THR A 14 -17.99 11.36 -34.05
C THR A 14 -16.55 11.85 -34.01
N LYS A 15 -15.85 11.63 -32.91
CA LYS A 15 -14.45 12.01 -32.73
C LYS A 15 -13.54 10.78 -32.82
N ASP A 16 -12.37 10.95 -33.39
CA ASP A 16 -11.36 9.92 -33.48
C ASP A 16 -10.93 9.46 -32.07
N PRO A 17 -10.71 8.17 -31.88
CA PRO A 17 -10.23 7.66 -30.59
C PRO A 17 -8.82 8.13 -30.32
N VAL A 18 -8.58 8.56 -29.09
CA VAL A 18 -7.23 8.89 -28.56
C VAL A 18 -6.65 7.67 -27.88
N ASN A 19 -5.44 7.29 -28.27
CA ASN A 19 -4.71 6.22 -27.64
C ASN A 19 -3.88 6.77 -26.46
N LEU A 20 -4.34 6.54 -25.23
CA LEU A 20 -3.61 6.88 -24.02
C LEU A 20 -2.63 5.78 -23.67
N SER A 21 -1.37 6.14 -23.51
CA SER A 21 -0.33 5.28 -22.95
C SER A 21 -0.15 5.56 -21.47
N PHE A 22 0.02 4.52 -20.67
CA PHE A 22 0.28 4.66 -19.24
C PHE A 22 1.72 4.24 -18.97
N GLY A 23 2.55 5.21 -18.53
CA GLY A 23 3.88 4.90 -18.00
C GLY A 23 3.74 4.16 -16.66
N ALA A 24 4.66 3.26 -16.36
CA ALA A 24 4.77 2.63 -15.05
C ALA A 24 6.18 2.85 -14.51
N SER A 25 6.30 3.25 -13.25
CA SER A 25 7.58 3.27 -12.56
C SER A 25 8.11 1.85 -12.40
N ILE A 26 9.37 1.62 -12.75
CA ILE A 26 10.02 0.30 -12.69
C ILE A 26 10.91 0.25 -11.46
N LEU A 27 10.67 -0.70 -10.56
CA LEU A 27 11.54 -0.97 -9.42
C LEU A 27 12.83 -1.65 -9.90
N ARG A 28 13.97 -1.00 -9.74
CA ARG A 28 15.30 -1.62 -9.93
C ARG A 28 15.88 -1.98 -8.57
N ALA A 29 15.52 -3.12 -8.04
CA ALA A 29 16.12 -3.67 -6.84
C ALA A 29 16.73 -5.04 -7.18
N GLY A 30 17.96 -5.05 -7.68
CA GLY A 30 18.81 -6.25 -7.77
C GLY A 30 18.29 -7.43 -8.61
N GLY A 31 17.21 -7.24 -9.38
CA GLY A 31 16.56 -8.25 -10.21
C GLY A 31 15.99 -7.65 -11.50
N GLU A 32 15.28 -8.45 -12.26
CA GLU A 32 14.56 -8.01 -13.45
C GLU A 32 13.62 -6.83 -13.11
N PRO A 33 13.52 -5.82 -13.97
CA PRO A 33 12.66 -4.67 -13.73
C PRO A 33 11.19 -5.14 -13.68
N ALA A 34 10.55 -4.93 -12.53
CA ALA A 34 9.13 -5.22 -12.35
C ALA A 34 8.32 -3.92 -12.25
N PRO A 35 7.13 -3.83 -12.87
CA PRO A 35 6.28 -2.66 -12.73
C PRO A 35 5.86 -2.48 -11.27
N MET A 36 5.97 -1.25 -10.75
CA MET A 36 5.54 -0.91 -9.38
C MET A 36 4.03 -0.75 -9.23
N GLY A 37 3.29 -0.88 -10.31
CA GLY A 37 1.84 -0.75 -10.36
C GLY A 37 1.34 -0.57 -11.78
N TYR A 38 0.05 -0.33 -11.92
CA TYR A 38 -0.61 -0.08 -13.19
C TYR A 38 -1.73 0.95 -13.05
N VAL A 39 -2.27 1.41 -14.18
CA VAL A 39 -3.45 2.30 -14.20
C VAL A 39 -4.68 1.49 -14.59
N ARG A 40 -5.70 1.57 -13.77
CA ARG A 40 -7.05 1.10 -14.11
C ARG A 40 -7.85 2.26 -14.66
N VAL A 41 -8.46 2.08 -15.84
CA VAL A 41 -9.29 3.08 -16.50
C VAL A 41 -10.74 2.61 -16.50
N THR A 42 -11.65 3.44 -16.01
CA THR A 42 -13.09 3.14 -15.99
C THR A 42 -13.91 4.32 -16.49
N ASN A 43 -15.10 4.02 -17.04
CA ASN A 43 -16.12 5.01 -17.33
C ASN A 43 -17.46 4.50 -16.76
N GLY A 44 -18.07 5.26 -15.86
CA GLY A 44 -19.28 4.83 -15.17
C GLY A 44 -19.15 3.48 -14.44
N GLY A 45 -17.94 3.15 -13.94
CA GLY A 45 -17.64 1.88 -13.28
C GLY A 45 -17.31 0.71 -14.24
N MET A 46 -17.44 0.89 -15.55
CA MET A 46 -17.08 -0.13 -16.55
C MET A 46 -15.61 0.01 -16.93
N PRO A 47 -14.80 -1.06 -16.88
CA PRO A 47 -13.40 -1.01 -17.27
C PRO A 47 -13.23 -0.85 -18.78
N TYR A 48 -12.23 -0.06 -19.18
CA TYR A 48 -11.74 -0.08 -20.55
C TYR A 48 -10.72 -1.21 -20.74
N GLY A 49 -10.83 -1.91 -21.86
CA GLY A 49 -9.83 -2.89 -22.26
C GLY A 49 -8.52 -2.24 -22.68
N GLU A 50 -7.41 -2.84 -22.29
CA GLU A 50 -6.06 -2.45 -22.70
C GLU A 50 -5.59 -3.33 -23.87
N THR A 51 -4.93 -2.70 -24.85
CA THR A 51 -4.25 -3.39 -25.92
C THR A 51 -2.85 -2.79 -26.08
N ASP A 52 -1.82 -3.62 -25.96
CA ASP A 52 -0.41 -3.23 -26.11
C ASP A 52 0.00 -2.04 -25.19
N GLY A 53 -0.44 -2.02 -23.93
CA GLY A 53 -0.15 -0.97 -22.96
C GLY A 53 -0.87 0.35 -23.24
N LYS A 54 -1.91 0.33 -24.09
CA LYS A 54 -2.68 1.51 -24.50
C LYS A 54 -4.16 1.26 -24.31
N VAL A 55 -4.87 2.33 -23.94
CA VAL A 55 -6.33 2.34 -23.88
C VAL A 55 -6.84 3.35 -24.91
N SER A 56 -7.75 2.87 -25.79
CA SER A 56 -8.35 3.70 -26.84
C SER A 56 -9.66 4.30 -26.35
N ILE A 57 -9.72 5.64 -26.23
CA ILE A 57 -10.86 6.37 -25.68
C ILE A 57 -11.21 7.54 -26.60
N PRO A 58 -12.51 7.75 -26.92
CA PRO A 58 -12.91 8.90 -27.71
C PRO A 58 -12.57 10.22 -27.00
N ALA A 59 -12.08 11.20 -27.77
CA ALA A 59 -11.83 12.55 -27.24
C ALA A 59 -13.12 13.19 -26.71
N GLY A 60 -12.99 13.94 -25.62
CA GLY A 60 -14.11 14.59 -24.92
C GLY A 60 -14.79 13.72 -23.86
N ILE A 61 -14.43 12.46 -23.74
CA ILE A 61 -14.96 11.58 -22.69
C ILE A 61 -14.18 11.79 -21.38
N THR A 62 -14.91 11.85 -20.28
CA THR A 62 -14.33 11.84 -18.94
C THR A 62 -14.24 10.39 -18.45
N VAL A 63 -13.07 9.99 -18.00
CA VAL A 63 -12.80 8.67 -17.42
C VAL A 63 -12.28 8.81 -16.01
N THR A 64 -12.40 7.75 -15.23
CA THR A 64 -11.77 7.64 -13.93
C THR A 64 -10.45 6.87 -14.09
N LEU A 65 -9.35 7.47 -13.67
CA LEU A 65 -8.03 6.86 -13.59
C LEU A 65 -7.74 6.47 -12.15
N GLU A 66 -7.39 5.22 -11.93
CA GLU A 66 -6.96 4.71 -10.64
C GLU A 66 -5.55 4.11 -10.78
N ALA A 67 -4.58 4.70 -10.07
CA ALA A 67 -3.25 4.13 -9.93
C ALA A 67 -3.28 3.02 -8.89
N VAL A 68 -3.05 1.78 -9.34
CA VAL A 68 -3.08 0.57 -8.51
C VAL A 68 -1.64 0.12 -8.23
N PRO A 69 -1.11 0.29 -7.01
CA PRO A 69 0.23 -0.12 -6.68
C PRO A 69 0.38 -1.65 -6.67
N ALA A 70 1.54 -2.14 -7.11
CA ALA A 70 1.96 -3.52 -6.90
C ALA A 70 2.27 -3.79 -5.42
N GLU A 71 2.44 -5.06 -5.07
CA GLU A 71 2.85 -5.45 -3.73
C GLU A 71 4.16 -4.76 -3.33
N GLY A 72 4.23 -4.24 -2.12
CA GLY A 72 5.39 -3.51 -1.60
C GLY A 72 5.58 -2.09 -2.13
N ALA A 73 4.69 -1.62 -3.02
CA ALA A 73 4.67 -0.26 -3.53
C ALA A 73 3.49 0.55 -2.97
N LYS A 74 3.57 1.86 -3.09
CA LYS A 74 2.48 2.82 -2.84
C LYS A 74 2.46 3.87 -3.93
N PHE A 75 1.27 4.38 -4.26
CA PHE A 75 1.12 5.51 -5.16
C PHE A 75 1.69 6.78 -4.51
N SER A 76 2.44 7.55 -5.26
CA SER A 76 3.02 8.82 -4.84
C SER A 76 2.21 10.00 -5.39
N HIS A 77 2.16 10.13 -6.70
CA HIS A 77 1.46 11.20 -7.39
C HIS A 77 1.31 10.90 -8.89
N TRP A 78 0.54 11.75 -9.59
CA TRP A 78 0.46 11.78 -11.04
C TRP A 78 1.45 12.80 -11.57
N SER A 79 2.35 12.40 -12.47
CA SER A 79 3.42 13.27 -12.99
C SER A 79 2.95 14.30 -14.03
N ASP A 80 1.74 14.16 -14.57
CA ASP A 80 1.14 15.11 -15.48
C ASP A 80 0.48 16.32 -14.80
N ILE A 81 0.46 16.37 -13.45
CA ILE A 81 -0.09 17.46 -12.65
C ILE A 81 1.03 18.14 -11.86
N GLU A 82 1.71 19.10 -12.52
CA GLU A 82 2.83 19.82 -11.89
C GLU A 82 2.36 21.00 -11.03
N SER A 83 1.22 21.61 -11.37
CA SER A 83 0.79 22.88 -10.79
C SER A 83 0.11 22.79 -9.43
N ASN A 84 -0.42 21.63 -9.04
CA ASN A 84 -1.14 21.45 -7.80
C ASN A 84 -0.77 20.13 -7.09
N PRO A 85 0.07 20.17 -6.04
CA PRO A 85 0.48 18.97 -5.31
C PRO A 85 -0.66 18.19 -4.66
N VAL A 86 -1.78 18.83 -4.36
CA VAL A 86 -2.96 18.16 -3.76
C VAL A 86 -3.67 17.34 -4.82
N ASP A 87 -3.93 17.92 -5.99
CA ASP A 87 -4.60 17.23 -7.09
C ASP A 87 -3.71 16.11 -7.67
N ALA A 88 -2.39 16.33 -7.71
CA ALA A 88 -1.43 15.31 -8.12
C ALA A 88 -1.48 14.04 -7.26
N LYS A 89 -1.89 14.14 -6.01
CA LYS A 89 -2.02 13.01 -5.07
C LYS A 89 -3.41 12.39 -5.01
N LYS A 90 -4.39 12.97 -5.72
CA LYS A 90 -5.75 12.42 -5.75
C LYS A 90 -5.78 11.11 -6.52
N ASN A 91 -6.19 10.03 -5.87
CA ASN A 91 -6.30 8.70 -6.46
C ASN A 91 -7.51 7.97 -5.86
N PRO A 92 -8.51 7.55 -6.64
CA PRO A 92 -8.65 7.78 -8.08
C PRO A 92 -8.94 9.25 -8.44
N ARG A 93 -8.74 9.60 -9.73
CA ARG A 93 -9.07 10.93 -10.26
C ARG A 93 -9.89 10.86 -11.55
N GLU A 94 -10.64 11.92 -11.83
CA GLU A 94 -11.25 12.12 -13.15
C GLU A 94 -10.23 12.69 -14.13
N TYR A 95 -10.32 12.28 -15.39
CA TYR A 95 -9.49 12.70 -16.47
C TYR A 95 -10.32 12.92 -17.74
N VAL A 96 -10.26 14.13 -18.30
CA VAL A 96 -10.92 14.44 -19.57
C VAL A 96 -9.94 14.13 -20.69
N VAL A 97 -10.29 13.19 -21.54
CA VAL A 97 -9.47 12.82 -22.72
C VAL A 97 -9.58 13.90 -23.77
N ALA A 98 -8.53 14.70 -23.94
CA ALA A 98 -8.47 15.73 -24.97
C ALA A 98 -7.90 15.19 -26.29
N GLU A 99 -8.21 15.86 -27.40
CA GLU A 99 -7.53 15.59 -28.67
C GLU A 99 -6.03 15.81 -28.50
N GLY A 100 -5.20 14.87 -28.96
CA GLY A 100 -3.75 14.92 -28.81
C GLY A 100 -3.20 14.50 -27.44
N SER A 101 -4.04 14.05 -26.50
CA SER A 101 -3.54 13.44 -25.27
C SER A 101 -2.67 12.23 -25.57
N THR A 102 -1.46 12.17 -25.00
CA THR A 102 -0.47 11.12 -25.32
C THR A 102 -0.24 10.13 -24.20
N GLY A 103 -0.50 10.53 -22.96
CA GLY A 103 -0.31 9.62 -21.83
C GLY A 103 -0.47 10.29 -20.47
N VAL A 104 -0.56 9.45 -19.48
CA VAL A 104 -0.64 9.80 -18.05
C VAL A 104 0.29 8.86 -17.31
N THR A 105 1.14 9.37 -16.46
CA THR A 105 2.11 8.56 -15.75
C THR A 105 1.89 8.66 -14.24
N PRO A 106 1.46 7.56 -13.57
CA PRO A 106 1.47 7.49 -12.13
C PRO A 106 2.90 7.23 -11.65
N GLU A 107 3.30 7.92 -10.61
CA GLU A 107 4.54 7.66 -9.91
C GLU A 107 4.29 6.77 -8.69
N PHE A 108 5.01 5.65 -8.63
CA PHE A 108 4.98 4.75 -7.51
C PHE A 108 6.31 4.75 -6.78
N VAL A 109 6.26 4.56 -5.46
CA VAL A 109 7.45 4.43 -4.61
C VAL A 109 7.31 3.21 -3.72
N GLY A 110 8.42 2.69 -3.20
CA GLY A 110 8.38 1.60 -2.23
C GLY A 110 7.66 2.00 -0.95
N LYS A 111 6.93 1.08 -0.31
CA LYS A 111 6.38 1.30 1.02
C LYS A 111 7.50 1.56 2.02
N ASP A 112 7.21 2.41 3.00
CA ASP A 112 8.16 2.77 4.03
C ASP A 112 8.48 1.55 4.91
N LYS A 113 9.74 1.44 5.32
CA LYS A 113 10.14 0.48 6.35
C LYS A 113 9.80 1.04 7.72
N LEU A 114 9.49 0.16 8.63
CA LEU A 114 9.28 0.49 10.05
C LEU A 114 10.51 0.09 10.85
N GLU A 115 10.79 0.85 11.89
CA GLU A 115 11.80 0.54 12.89
C GLU A 115 11.20 0.85 14.25
N PHE A 116 11.14 -0.16 15.11
CA PHE A 116 10.64 -0.02 16.46
C PHE A 116 11.71 -0.37 17.46
N LYS A 117 11.54 0.16 18.66
CA LYS A 117 12.38 -0.18 19.83
C LYS A 117 11.46 -0.37 21.03
N LEU A 118 11.84 -1.24 21.94
CA LEU A 118 11.20 -1.28 23.26
C LEU A 118 11.53 0.04 23.99
N ALA A 119 10.56 0.61 24.70
CA ALA A 119 10.79 1.79 25.53
C ALA A 119 11.76 1.49 26.70
N GLN A 120 11.77 0.22 27.14
CA GLN A 120 12.71 -0.33 28.12
C GLN A 120 12.95 -1.82 27.82
N THR A 121 14.15 -2.32 28.13
CA THR A 121 14.54 -3.70 27.88
C THR A 121 14.48 -4.58 29.14
N SER A 122 14.23 -3.99 30.30
CA SER A 122 14.00 -4.69 31.55
C SER A 122 13.08 -3.93 32.48
N SER A 123 12.59 -4.60 33.51
CA SER A 123 11.84 -4.01 34.62
C SER A 123 12.15 -4.77 35.92
N VAL A 124 11.84 -4.16 37.04
CA VAL A 124 11.98 -4.79 38.38
C VAL A 124 10.71 -5.52 38.72
N TYR A 125 10.83 -6.73 39.29
CA TYR A 125 9.73 -7.53 39.77
C TYR A 125 8.89 -6.77 40.83
N ASN A 126 7.58 -6.73 40.64
CA ASN A 126 6.64 -6.04 41.49
C ASN A 126 5.42 -6.91 41.89
N GLY A 127 5.44 -8.22 41.59
CA GLY A 127 4.34 -9.16 41.86
C GLY A 127 3.14 -9.10 40.94
N ALA A 128 3.08 -8.08 40.02
CA ALA A 128 2.02 -7.92 39.04
C ALA A 128 2.49 -8.25 37.61
N ALA A 129 1.54 -8.52 36.73
CA ALA A 129 1.83 -8.60 35.30
C ALA A 129 2.29 -7.24 34.78
N GLN A 130 3.35 -7.23 33.99
CA GLN A 130 3.97 -6.03 33.47
C GLN A 130 3.61 -5.78 32.01
N LEU A 131 3.65 -4.53 31.60
CA LEU A 131 3.39 -4.09 30.25
C LEU A 131 4.67 -3.52 29.65
N VAL A 132 4.85 -3.77 28.36
CA VAL A 132 5.94 -3.21 27.56
C VAL A 132 5.34 -2.27 26.52
N SER A 133 5.95 -1.12 26.35
CA SER A 133 5.61 -0.18 25.30
C SER A 133 6.70 -0.13 24.23
N VAL A 134 6.27 0.20 23.03
CA VAL A 134 7.11 0.30 21.83
C VAL A 134 7.17 1.75 21.37
N THR A 135 8.34 2.19 20.95
CA THR A 135 8.56 3.53 20.37
C THR A 135 8.92 3.39 18.90
N GLY A 136 8.54 4.39 18.11
CA GLY A 136 8.75 4.45 16.66
C GLY A 136 7.52 4.97 15.94
N THR A 137 7.69 5.40 14.71
CA THR A 137 6.57 5.92 13.90
C THR A 137 5.63 4.79 13.52
N GLY A 138 4.33 4.94 13.81
CA GLY A 138 3.30 3.95 13.49
C GLY A 138 3.16 2.84 14.54
N ASN A 139 3.70 3.06 15.75
CA ASN A 139 3.62 2.10 16.86
C ASN A 139 2.21 1.86 17.41
N GLU A 140 1.28 2.79 17.17
CA GLU A 140 -0.13 2.71 17.60
C GLU A 140 -0.89 1.50 17.03
N ALA A 141 -0.42 0.97 15.90
CA ALA A 141 -1.02 -0.20 15.25
C ALA A 141 -0.24 -1.51 15.48
N CYS A 142 0.73 -1.50 16.42
CA CYS A 142 1.51 -2.68 16.74
C CYS A 142 0.77 -3.65 17.65
N GLN A 143 0.96 -4.93 17.38
CA GLN A 143 0.60 -6.03 18.30
C GLN A 143 1.85 -6.45 19.04
N ILE A 144 1.76 -6.54 20.37
CA ILE A 144 2.85 -6.93 21.24
C ILE A 144 2.47 -8.25 21.91
N THR A 145 3.31 -9.26 21.77
CA THR A 145 3.12 -10.59 22.36
C THR A 145 4.40 -11.05 23.05
N PHE A 146 4.27 -11.85 24.09
CA PHE A 146 5.37 -12.26 24.96
C PHE A 146 5.60 -13.77 24.91
N PHE A 147 6.87 -14.18 24.99
CA PHE A 147 7.29 -15.56 24.88
C PHE A 147 8.45 -15.86 25.84
N PHE A 148 8.62 -17.15 26.20
CA PHE A 148 9.77 -17.63 26.95
C PHE A 148 10.97 -17.96 26.05
N ASP A 149 10.77 -18.04 24.73
CA ASP A 149 11.80 -18.41 23.77
C ASP A 149 11.84 -17.42 22.58
N GLU A 150 13.03 -17.23 22.01
CA GLU A 150 13.27 -16.33 20.87
C GLU A 150 12.49 -16.77 19.60
N ALA A 151 12.27 -18.07 19.45
CA ALA A 151 11.48 -18.61 18.34
C ALA A 151 9.97 -18.32 18.46
N CYS A 152 9.55 -17.70 19.56
CA CYS A 152 8.14 -17.35 19.83
C CYS A 152 7.18 -18.53 19.76
N THR A 153 7.61 -19.70 20.28
CA THR A 153 6.81 -20.93 20.32
C THR A 153 6.12 -21.15 21.67
N GLN A 154 6.63 -20.56 22.75
CA GLN A 154 6.13 -20.72 24.12
C GLN A 154 5.56 -19.38 24.63
N PRO A 155 4.24 -19.17 24.54
CA PRO A 155 3.62 -17.92 25.02
C PRO A 155 3.87 -17.69 26.51
N ALA A 156 4.08 -16.44 26.89
CA ALA A 156 4.36 -16.02 28.24
C ALA A 156 3.48 -14.84 28.70
N VAL A 157 3.43 -14.65 30.00
CA VAL A 157 2.95 -13.42 30.64
C VAL A 157 4.12 -12.83 31.42
N LEU A 158 4.42 -11.57 31.22
CA LEU A 158 5.50 -10.87 31.93
C LEU A 158 5.13 -10.68 33.39
N LYS A 159 5.42 -11.64 34.23
CA LYS A 159 5.04 -11.59 35.66
C LYS A 159 6.16 -11.98 36.61
N ASN A 160 6.91 -13.01 36.32
CA ASN A 160 7.94 -13.54 37.20
C ASN A 160 9.32 -13.04 36.83
N VAL A 161 10.27 -13.12 37.75
CA VAL A 161 11.69 -12.89 37.47
C VAL A 161 12.15 -13.93 36.46
N ASP A 162 12.43 -13.51 35.23
CA ASP A 162 12.85 -14.39 34.14
C ASP A 162 13.32 -13.55 32.95
N LYS A 163 13.86 -14.24 31.93
CA LYS A 163 14.13 -13.69 30.60
C LYS A 163 12.96 -14.00 29.68
N TYR A 164 12.56 -13.02 28.94
CA TYR A 164 11.44 -13.08 28.01
C TYR A 164 11.83 -12.57 26.64
N TYR A 165 11.00 -12.86 25.66
CA TYR A 165 11.08 -12.32 24.30
C TYR A 165 9.78 -11.62 23.95
N VAL A 166 9.92 -10.42 23.41
CA VAL A 166 8.80 -9.55 23.04
C VAL A 166 8.73 -9.49 21.52
N ARG A 167 7.74 -10.13 20.93
CA ARG A 167 7.47 -9.99 19.50
C ARG A 167 6.60 -8.78 19.25
N VAL A 168 7.13 -7.88 18.46
CA VAL A 168 6.41 -6.71 17.94
C VAL A 168 6.03 -7.01 16.50
N TYR A 169 4.74 -7.01 16.20
CA TYR A 169 4.21 -7.28 14.88
C TYR A 169 3.33 -6.10 14.43
N ARG A 170 3.41 -5.74 13.17
CA ARG A 170 2.49 -4.83 12.52
C ARG A 170 2.23 -5.31 11.11
N SER A 171 0.94 -5.46 10.74
CA SER A 171 0.56 -5.81 9.38
C SER A 171 0.90 -4.69 8.40
N ALA A 172 1.16 -5.05 7.15
CA ALA A 172 1.31 -4.09 6.07
C ALA A 172 0.02 -3.28 5.88
N ASP A 173 0.18 -2.03 5.49
CA ASP A 173 -0.92 -1.14 5.10
C ASP A 173 -0.60 -0.37 3.80
N ALA A 174 -1.36 0.68 3.49
CA ALA A 174 -1.13 1.49 2.30
C ALA A 174 0.24 2.20 2.29
N LYS A 175 0.82 2.49 3.46
CA LYS A 175 2.04 3.29 3.63
C LYS A 175 3.26 2.45 3.98
N TYR A 176 3.09 1.45 4.86
CA TYR A 176 4.17 0.68 5.47
C TYR A 176 4.19 -0.78 5.02
N LYS A 177 5.39 -1.36 4.97
CA LYS A 177 5.58 -2.81 4.85
C LYS A 177 5.20 -3.51 6.14
N GLU A 178 4.92 -4.81 6.04
CA GLU A 178 4.84 -5.65 7.23
C GLU A 178 6.13 -5.56 8.04
N TYR A 179 5.97 -5.58 9.36
CA TYR A 179 7.07 -5.58 10.30
C TYR A 179 6.87 -6.68 11.33
N THR A 180 7.93 -7.41 11.58
CA THR A 180 8.02 -8.32 12.72
C THR A 180 9.45 -8.33 13.25
N GLU A 181 9.59 -8.18 14.54
CA GLU A 181 10.88 -8.27 15.23
C GLU A 181 10.69 -8.79 16.64
N VAL A 182 11.71 -9.49 17.14
CA VAL A 182 11.72 -10.09 18.47
C VAL A 182 12.82 -9.45 19.28
N PHE A 183 12.46 -8.92 20.45
CA PHE A 183 13.37 -8.23 21.36
C PHE A 183 13.53 -9.02 22.64
N PRO A 184 14.74 -9.15 23.19
CA PRO A 184 14.94 -9.67 24.53
C PRO A 184 14.41 -8.69 25.57
N TYR A 185 13.83 -9.23 26.65
CA TYR A 185 13.32 -8.48 27.79
C TYR A 185 13.59 -9.26 29.09
N ALA A 186 13.85 -8.56 30.18
CA ALA A 186 14.07 -9.21 31.47
C ALA A 186 13.19 -8.61 32.57
N ILE A 187 12.67 -9.45 33.47
CA ILE A 187 12.18 -9.03 34.78
C ILE A 187 13.24 -9.40 35.80
N GLU A 188 13.83 -8.40 36.42
CA GLU A 188 14.91 -8.53 37.36
C GLU A 188 14.38 -8.56 38.81
N GLN A 189 15.10 -9.21 39.71
CA GLN A 189 14.73 -9.24 41.12
C GLN A 189 14.92 -7.83 41.73
N ALA A 190 14.00 -7.45 42.60
CA ALA A 190 14.21 -6.26 43.44
C ALA A 190 15.36 -6.50 44.41
N GLU A 191 16.24 -5.54 44.55
CA GLU A 191 17.32 -5.56 45.58
C GLU A 191 16.75 -5.46 46.99
#